data_b8cce8e692906de789223fa4419a3ab3
#
_entry.id   b8cce8e692906de789223fa4419a3ab3
#
_cell.length_a   1.000
_cell.length_b   1.000
_cell.length_c   1.000
_cell.angle_alpha   90.00
_cell.angle_beta   90.00
_cell.angle_gamma   90.00
#
_symmetry.space_group_name_H-M   'P 1'
#
loop_
_entity.id
_entity.type
_entity.pdbx_description
1 polymer ?
#
loop_
_entity_poly.entity_id
_entity_poly.type
_entity_poly.pdbx_seq_one_letter_code
_entity_poly.pdbx_strand_id
1 'polypeptide(L)'
;MTLAVFLLQAFAISLSGVMAPGAVTAATIAHGARRRWAGTLMAIGHGIVEIPLIFLLILGLGVLFQADAFEIAVGLLGGAFLMWMGVGMLRQTGGEGQASDMKGTTGPLMTGLILSVSNPYFLVWWATVGLKLTLQARELGWVAFLLFALVHWLCDLIWLTILSVASYHGTNIFGPRVQKIVLWVCGIALIGFGCYFIGGAILLVPWPRLLRWLWRS
;
A
#
# COMPACT_ATOMS: atom_id res chain seq x y z
N MET A 1 -14.93 -15.22 -23.27
CA MET A 1 -14.64 -15.66 -21.89
C MET A 1 -15.92 -15.52 -21.08
N THR A 2 -16.30 -16.51 -20.27
CA THR A 2 -17.47 -16.40 -19.41
C THR A 2 -17.18 -15.54 -18.19
N LEU A 3 -18.20 -14.91 -17.61
CA LEU A 3 -18.07 -14.08 -16.39
C LEU A 3 -17.39 -14.86 -15.24
N ALA A 4 -17.78 -16.12 -15.03
CA ALA A 4 -17.22 -16.94 -13.95
C ALA A 4 -15.71 -17.19 -14.14
N VAL A 5 -15.27 -17.51 -15.35
CA VAL A 5 -13.85 -17.71 -15.66
C VAL A 5 -13.06 -16.41 -15.46
N PHE A 6 -13.62 -15.29 -15.90
CA PHE A 6 -13.01 -13.96 -15.66
C PHE A 6 -12.84 -13.66 -14.18
N LEU A 7 -13.90 -13.82 -13.38
CA LEU A 7 -13.84 -13.53 -11.93
C LEU A 7 -12.87 -14.45 -11.18
N LEU A 8 -12.77 -15.72 -11.57
CA LEU A 8 -11.78 -16.63 -10.99
C LEU A 8 -10.34 -16.21 -11.33
N GLN A 9 -10.10 -15.84 -12.58
CA GLN A 9 -8.81 -15.31 -13.01
C GLN A 9 -8.48 -13.99 -12.29
N ALA A 10 -9.44 -13.07 -12.22
CA ALA A 10 -9.29 -11.80 -11.55
C ALA A 10 -9.00 -11.99 -10.05
N PHE A 11 -9.70 -12.91 -9.38
CA PHE A 11 -9.45 -13.27 -7.99
C PHE A 11 -8.00 -13.78 -7.78
N ALA A 12 -7.54 -14.74 -8.60
CA ALA A 12 -6.20 -15.30 -8.47
C ALA A 12 -5.11 -14.24 -8.70
N ILE A 13 -5.27 -13.39 -9.72
CA ILE A 13 -4.32 -12.30 -10.01
C ILE A 13 -4.36 -11.24 -8.91
N SER A 14 -5.55 -10.83 -8.45
CA SER A 14 -5.72 -9.88 -7.35
C SER A 14 -5.04 -10.37 -6.09
N LEU A 15 -5.31 -11.62 -5.71
CA LEU A 15 -4.72 -12.23 -4.51
C LEU A 15 -3.18 -12.26 -4.59
N SER A 16 -2.60 -12.56 -5.75
CA SER A 16 -1.14 -12.55 -5.94
C SER A 16 -0.54 -11.14 -5.74
N GLY A 17 -1.25 -10.10 -6.18
CA GLY A 17 -0.84 -8.69 -5.98
C GLY A 17 -0.96 -8.25 -4.52
N VAL A 18 -2.10 -8.55 -3.90
CA VAL A 18 -2.41 -8.19 -2.50
C VAL A 18 -1.47 -8.88 -1.50
N MET A 19 -1.09 -10.14 -1.79
CA MET A 19 -0.16 -10.90 -0.95
C MET A 19 1.30 -10.51 -1.12
N ALA A 20 1.62 -9.67 -2.08
CA ALA A 20 2.99 -9.23 -2.30
C ALA A 20 3.56 -8.56 -1.03
N PRO A 21 4.77 -8.95 -0.59
CA PRO A 21 5.40 -8.31 0.57
C PRO A 21 5.72 -6.86 0.24
N GLY A 22 5.25 -5.94 1.07
CA GLY A 22 5.42 -4.51 0.81
C GLY A 22 5.11 -3.64 2.03
N ALA A 23 5.08 -2.34 1.80
CA ALA A 23 4.84 -1.34 2.83
C ALA A 23 3.49 -1.52 3.54
N VAL A 24 2.42 -1.84 2.79
CA VAL A 24 1.08 -2.08 3.36
C VAL A 24 1.09 -3.31 4.25
N THR A 25 1.72 -4.41 3.80
CA THR A 25 1.89 -5.64 4.59
C THR A 25 2.63 -5.37 5.89
N ALA A 26 3.78 -4.69 5.83
CA ALA A 26 4.58 -4.35 7.02
C ALA A 26 3.81 -3.46 7.99
N ALA A 27 3.12 -2.43 7.50
CA ALA A 27 2.29 -1.55 8.31
C ALA A 27 1.09 -2.30 8.94
N THR A 28 0.45 -3.21 8.18
CA THR A 28 -0.67 -4.02 8.69
C THR A 28 -0.22 -4.93 9.83
N ILE A 29 0.92 -5.59 9.71
CA ILE A 29 1.49 -6.42 10.77
C ILE A 29 1.82 -5.57 12.01
N ALA A 30 2.44 -4.41 11.83
CA ALA A 30 2.81 -3.52 12.93
C ALA A 30 1.59 -2.95 13.67
N HIS A 31 0.56 -2.50 12.96
CA HIS A 31 -0.69 -2.06 13.58
C HIS A 31 -1.47 -3.23 14.19
N GLY A 32 -1.44 -4.40 13.51
CA GLY A 32 -2.04 -5.65 13.95
C GLY A 32 -1.50 -6.13 15.29
N ALA A 33 -0.19 -6.01 15.53
CA ALA A 33 0.44 -6.34 16.81
C ALA A 33 -0.20 -5.65 18.03
N ARG A 34 -0.92 -4.55 17.79
CA ARG A 34 -1.60 -3.75 18.84
C ARG A 34 -3.12 -3.83 18.79
N ARG A 35 -3.70 -3.98 17.60
CA ARG A 35 -5.15 -3.97 17.37
C ARG A 35 -5.53 -5.03 16.35
N ARG A 36 -6.26 -6.05 16.77
CA ARG A 36 -6.68 -7.18 15.90
C ARG A 36 -7.39 -6.75 14.61
N TRP A 37 -8.19 -5.68 14.66
CA TRP A 37 -8.97 -5.16 13.52
C TRP A 37 -8.27 -4.04 12.75
N ALA A 38 -6.97 -3.83 12.99
CA ALA A 38 -6.21 -2.80 12.28
C ALA A 38 -6.18 -3.02 10.76
N GLY A 39 -6.03 -4.27 10.32
CA GLY A 39 -6.04 -4.63 8.89
C GLY A 39 -7.36 -4.31 8.21
N THR A 40 -8.50 -4.56 8.89
CA THR A 40 -9.83 -4.18 8.38
C THR A 40 -9.94 -2.68 8.15
N LEU A 41 -9.48 -1.87 9.12
CA LEU A 41 -9.48 -0.41 8.98
C LEU A 41 -8.53 0.06 7.89
N MET A 42 -7.37 -0.58 7.74
CA MET A 42 -6.44 -0.29 6.64
C MET A 42 -7.04 -0.63 5.27
N ALA A 43 -7.71 -1.78 5.14
CA ALA A 43 -8.40 -2.17 3.92
C ALA A 43 -9.54 -1.20 3.54
N ILE A 44 -10.26 -0.66 4.54
CA ILE A 44 -11.26 0.38 4.30
C ILE A 44 -10.58 1.66 3.80
N GLY A 45 -9.50 2.10 4.46
CA GLY A 45 -8.72 3.26 4.03
C GLY A 45 -8.12 3.08 2.62
N HIS A 46 -7.65 1.88 2.30
CA HIS A 46 -7.19 1.48 0.97
C HIS A 46 -8.33 1.58 -0.06
N GLY A 47 -9.48 0.98 0.22
CA GLY A 47 -10.64 0.98 -0.67
C GLY A 47 -11.20 2.38 -0.97
N ILE A 48 -11.05 3.35 -0.05
CA ILE A 48 -11.42 4.75 -0.29
C ILE A 48 -10.61 5.36 -1.45
N VAL A 49 -9.38 4.92 -1.65
CA VAL A 49 -8.52 5.34 -2.78
C VAL A 49 -8.74 4.45 -3.98
N GLU A 50 -8.75 3.15 -3.78
CA GLU A 50 -8.76 2.14 -4.83
C GLU A 50 -10.06 2.14 -5.64
N ILE A 51 -11.22 2.17 -4.99
CA ILE A 51 -12.50 2.12 -5.70
C ILE A 51 -12.66 3.31 -6.66
N PRO A 52 -12.45 4.58 -6.25
CA PRO A 52 -12.41 5.69 -7.19
C PRO A 52 -11.37 5.52 -8.29
N LEU A 53 -10.16 5.01 -7.96
CA LEU A 53 -9.11 4.78 -8.94
C LEU A 53 -9.55 3.82 -10.05
N ILE A 54 -10.22 2.71 -9.71
CA ILE A 54 -10.75 1.74 -10.68
C ILE A 54 -11.72 2.43 -11.66
N PHE A 55 -12.57 3.32 -11.17
CA PHE A 55 -13.47 4.10 -12.03
C PHE A 55 -12.71 5.11 -12.90
N LEU A 56 -11.70 5.78 -12.37
CA LEU A 56 -10.87 6.75 -13.09
C LEU A 56 -10.06 6.08 -14.23
N LEU A 57 -9.64 4.82 -14.05
CA LEU A 57 -8.93 4.07 -15.09
C LEU A 57 -9.79 3.87 -16.35
N ILE A 58 -11.11 3.62 -16.20
CA ILE A 58 -12.02 3.52 -17.36
C ILE A 58 -12.16 4.86 -18.08
N LEU A 59 -12.05 5.97 -17.37
CA LEU A 59 -12.10 7.32 -17.94
C LEU A 59 -10.80 7.73 -18.66
N GLY A 60 -9.83 6.84 -18.78
CA GLY A 60 -8.58 7.07 -19.50
C GLY A 60 -7.48 7.78 -18.70
N LEU A 61 -7.67 7.98 -17.39
CA LEU A 61 -6.66 8.64 -16.53
C LEU A 61 -5.43 7.79 -16.24
N GLY A 62 -5.39 6.53 -16.69
CA GLY A 62 -4.21 5.66 -16.57
C GLY A 62 -2.92 6.23 -17.19
N VAL A 63 -3.05 7.14 -18.17
CA VAL A 63 -1.91 7.83 -18.80
C VAL A 63 -1.17 8.76 -17.82
N LEU A 64 -1.87 9.32 -16.82
CA LEU A 64 -1.24 10.19 -15.83
C LEU A 64 -0.22 9.46 -14.95
N PHE A 65 -0.42 8.16 -14.71
CA PHE A 65 0.49 7.34 -13.90
C PHE A 65 1.79 6.98 -14.63
N GLN A 66 1.85 7.21 -15.96
CA GLN A 66 3.03 6.97 -16.79
C GLN A 66 3.92 8.23 -16.90
N ALA A 67 3.52 9.35 -16.31
CA ALA A 67 4.30 10.57 -16.35
C ALA A 67 5.46 10.50 -15.33
N ASP A 68 6.70 10.68 -15.80
CA ASP A 68 7.91 10.67 -14.95
C ASP A 68 7.77 11.59 -13.72
N ALA A 69 7.18 12.78 -13.90
CA ALA A 69 6.96 13.75 -12.82
C ALA A 69 6.04 13.20 -11.72
N PHE A 70 5.02 12.42 -12.09
CA PHE A 70 4.10 11.79 -11.14
C PHE A 70 4.81 10.67 -10.38
N GLU A 71 5.57 9.83 -11.08
CA GLU A 71 6.33 8.72 -10.48
C GLU A 71 7.41 9.23 -9.51
N ILE A 72 8.13 10.31 -9.90
CA ILE A 72 9.11 10.99 -9.04
C ILE A 72 8.43 11.54 -7.79
N ALA A 73 7.32 12.26 -7.92
CA ALA A 73 6.61 12.85 -6.79
C ALA A 73 6.11 11.79 -5.80
N VAL A 74 5.50 10.72 -6.30
CA VAL A 74 5.00 9.61 -5.49
C VAL A 74 6.14 8.86 -4.82
N GLY A 75 7.24 8.61 -5.53
CA GLY A 75 8.42 7.93 -4.99
C GLY A 75 9.08 8.73 -3.85
N LEU A 76 9.21 10.04 -4.00
CA LEU A 76 9.81 10.91 -2.97
C LEU A 76 8.89 11.06 -1.76
N LEU A 77 7.63 11.44 -1.96
CA LEU A 77 6.67 11.68 -0.87
C LEU A 77 6.31 10.38 -0.15
N GLY A 78 6.03 9.32 -0.90
CA GLY A 78 5.74 8.00 -0.35
C GLY A 78 6.92 7.39 0.38
N GLY A 79 8.11 7.48 -0.19
CA GLY A 79 9.35 7.02 0.45
C GLY A 79 9.66 7.77 1.73
N ALA A 80 9.51 9.10 1.75
CA ALA A 80 9.67 9.93 2.95
C ALA A 80 8.66 9.53 4.05
N PHE A 81 7.39 9.31 3.70
CA PHE A 81 6.36 8.86 4.62
C PHE A 81 6.68 7.49 5.23
N LEU A 82 7.13 6.53 4.40
CA LEU A 82 7.55 5.21 4.87
C LEU A 82 8.72 5.28 5.86
N MET A 83 9.72 6.09 5.56
CA MET A 83 10.87 6.29 6.46
C MET A 83 10.43 6.91 7.78
N TRP A 84 9.58 7.94 7.73
CA TRP A 84 9.03 8.57 8.93
C TRP A 84 8.25 7.56 9.81
N MET A 85 7.40 6.74 9.21
CA MET A 85 6.63 5.72 9.90
C MET A 85 7.54 4.62 10.47
N GLY A 86 8.53 4.15 9.70
CA GLY A 86 9.49 3.14 10.14
C GLY A 86 10.33 3.62 11.33
N VAL A 87 10.87 4.84 11.27
CA VAL A 87 11.58 5.47 12.39
C VAL A 87 10.68 5.61 13.63
N GLY A 88 9.42 6.00 13.43
CA GLY A 88 8.42 6.06 14.50
C GLY A 88 8.24 4.72 15.20
N MET A 89 8.18 3.62 14.46
CA MET A 89 8.07 2.25 15.01
C MET A 89 9.32 1.85 15.81
N LEU A 90 10.51 2.14 15.31
CA LEU A 90 11.76 1.83 16.01
C LEU A 90 11.91 2.59 17.33
N ARG A 91 11.47 3.84 17.37
CA ARG A 91 11.54 4.68 18.59
C ARG A 91 10.58 4.20 19.70
N GLN A 92 9.43 3.62 19.35
CA GLN A 92 8.42 3.16 20.30
C GLN A 92 8.81 1.89 21.06
N THR A 93 9.86 1.20 20.65
CA THR A 93 10.33 -0.02 21.33
C THR A 93 11.18 0.24 22.58
N GLY A 94 11.44 1.50 22.94
CA GLY A 94 12.34 1.90 24.03
C GLY A 94 11.73 2.05 25.41
N GLY A 95 10.40 1.93 25.61
CA GLY A 95 9.74 2.16 26.90
C GLY A 95 8.77 1.08 27.30
N GLU A 96 8.96 0.48 28.47
CA GLU A 96 7.93 -0.31 29.18
C GLU A 96 6.83 0.64 29.63
N GLY A 97 5.62 0.52 29.09
CA GLY A 97 4.43 1.14 29.69
C GLY A 97 3.56 2.07 28.85
N GLN A 98 3.84 2.31 27.59
CA GLN A 98 2.99 3.21 26.80
C GLN A 98 2.22 2.50 25.67
N ALA A 99 1.26 1.67 26.05
CA ALA A 99 0.22 1.19 25.14
C ALA A 99 -0.80 2.30 24.76
N SER A 100 -0.72 3.50 25.34
CA SER A 100 -1.74 4.55 25.24
C SER A 100 -1.37 5.78 24.40
N ASP A 101 -0.11 6.03 24.07
CA ASP A 101 0.27 7.29 23.41
C ASP A 101 0.90 7.09 22.03
N MET A 102 0.06 6.67 21.07
CA MET A 102 0.35 6.91 19.64
C MET A 102 -0.01 8.36 19.25
N LYS A 103 0.32 9.37 20.06
CA LYS A 103 0.12 10.79 19.73
C LYS A 103 0.96 11.29 18.54
N GLY A 104 1.69 10.40 17.86
CA GLY A 104 2.50 10.75 16.69
C GLY A 104 2.40 9.75 15.52
N THR A 105 1.60 8.69 15.61
CA THR A 105 1.43 7.74 14.50
C THR A 105 0.02 7.81 13.95
N THR A 106 -0.05 7.84 12.62
CA THR A 106 -1.29 7.80 11.86
C THR A 106 -2.09 6.55 12.22
N GLY A 107 -3.41 6.68 12.46
CA GLY A 107 -4.28 5.54 12.73
C GLY A 107 -4.38 4.58 11.53
N PRO A 108 -4.79 3.30 11.75
CA PRO A 108 -4.78 2.28 10.69
C PRO A 108 -5.53 2.68 9.41
N LEU A 109 -6.71 3.29 9.53
CA LEU A 109 -7.50 3.76 8.39
C LEU A 109 -6.72 4.78 7.55
N MET A 110 -6.18 5.81 8.22
CA MET A 110 -5.41 6.84 7.54
C MET A 110 -4.09 6.29 6.97
N THR A 111 -3.46 5.35 7.66
CA THR A 111 -2.27 4.64 7.15
C THR A 111 -2.61 3.90 5.85
N GLY A 112 -3.73 3.17 5.80
CA GLY A 112 -4.20 2.50 4.59
C GLY A 112 -4.42 3.48 3.44
N LEU A 113 -5.08 4.61 3.70
CA LEU A 113 -5.33 5.65 2.71
C LEU A 113 -4.01 6.25 2.18
N ILE A 114 -3.13 6.71 3.07
CA ILE A 114 -1.87 7.37 2.67
C ILE A 114 -0.96 6.40 1.93
N LEU A 115 -0.81 5.16 2.42
CA LEU A 115 0.02 4.16 1.75
C LEU A 115 -0.51 3.78 0.36
N SER A 116 -1.81 3.85 0.12
CA SER A 116 -2.37 3.61 -1.21
C SER A 116 -1.99 4.71 -2.20
N VAL A 117 -2.13 5.98 -1.79
CA VAL A 117 -1.79 7.12 -2.67
C VAL A 117 -0.28 7.22 -2.90
N SER A 118 0.53 6.91 -1.88
CA SER A 118 1.98 7.14 -1.90
C SER A 118 2.81 5.89 -2.18
N ASN A 119 2.17 4.74 -2.50
CA ASN A 119 2.86 3.50 -2.80
C ASN A 119 3.07 3.34 -4.32
N PRO A 120 4.30 3.51 -4.85
CA PRO A 120 4.56 3.34 -6.27
C PRO A 120 4.19 1.95 -6.79
N TYR A 121 4.39 0.88 -5.99
CA TYR A 121 3.99 -0.47 -6.39
C TYR A 121 2.50 -0.58 -6.66
N PHE A 122 1.65 -0.02 -5.80
CA PHE A 122 0.20 0.03 -5.97
C PHE A 122 -0.18 0.75 -7.26
N LEU A 123 0.42 1.92 -7.51
CA LEU A 123 0.12 2.72 -8.70
C LEU A 123 0.57 2.03 -9.98
N VAL A 124 1.78 1.45 -10.01
CA VAL A 124 2.30 0.69 -11.16
C VAL A 124 1.45 -0.56 -11.42
N TRP A 125 1.04 -1.28 -10.36
CA TRP A 125 0.18 -2.45 -10.50
C TRP A 125 -1.16 -2.07 -11.15
N TRP A 126 -1.77 -0.96 -10.68
CA TRP A 126 -3.02 -0.46 -11.27
C TRP A 126 -2.85 0.12 -12.68
N ALA A 127 -1.73 0.76 -12.98
CA ALA A 127 -1.41 1.26 -14.32
C ALA A 127 -1.18 0.14 -15.36
N THR A 128 -0.90 -1.08 -14.91
CA THR A 128 -0.57 -2.23 -15.77
C THR A 128 -1.60 -3.34 -15.66
N VAL A 129 -1.49 -4.16 -14.63
CA VAL A 129 -2.33 -5.35 -14.41
C VAL A 129 -3.77 -4.96 -14.12
N GLY A 130 -3.97 -4.01 -13.19
CA GLY A 130 -5.28 -3.52 -12.78
C GLY A 130 -6.04 -2.88 -13.95
N LEU A 131 -5.37 -2.06 -14.78
CA LEU A 131 -5.95 -1.45 -15.97
C LEU A 131 -6.45 -2.53 -16.94
N LYS A 132 -5.61 -3.55 -17.22
CA LYS A 132 -5.99 -4.66 -18.11
C LYS A 132 -7.23 -5.39 -17.61
N LEU A 133 -7.26 -5.75 -16.32
CA LEU A 133 -8.42 -6.42 -15.71
C LEU A 133 -9.67 -5.54 -15.72
N THR A 134 -9.51 -4.24 -15.45
CA THR A 134 -10.58 -3.25 -15.48
C THR A 134 -11.22 -3.14 -16.87
N LEU A 135 -10.41 -3.06 -17.92
CA LEU A 135 -10.89 -3.00 -19.31
C LEU A 135 -11.59 -4.30 -19.71
N GLN A 136 -11.00 -5.46 -19.39
CA GLN A 136 -11.63 -6.76 -19.65
C GLN A 136 -12.97 -6.91 -18.92
N ALA A 137 -13.04 -6.47 -17.65
CA ALA A 137 -14.29 -6.46 -16.90
C ALA A 137 -15.34 -5.58 -17.58
N ARG A 138 -14.94 -4.42 -18.09
CA ARG A 138 -15.82 -3.46 -18.74
C ARG A 138 -16.35 -3.98 -20.09
N GLU A 139 -15.52 -4.71 -20.85
CA GLU A 139 -15.94 -5.39 -22.09
C GLU A 139 -17.02 -6.46 -21.83
N LEU A 140 -16.96 -7.13 -20.68
CA LEU A 140 -17.98 -8.10 -20.25
C LEU A 140 -19.26 -7.43 -19.70
N GLY A 141 -19.25 -6.11 -19.53
CA GLY A 141 -20.37 -5.29 -19.10
C GLY A 141 -20.23 -4.71 -17.69
N TRP A 142 -21.15 -3.80 -17.34
CA TRP A 142 -21.11 -3.08 -16.05
C TRP A 142 -21.21 -4.00 -14.83
N VAL A 143 -21.99 -5.08 -14.91
CA VAL A 143 -22.11 -6.05 -13.82
C VAL A 143 -20.78 -6.75 -13.55
N ALA A 144 -20.08 -7.18 -14.62
CA ALA A 144 -18.78 -7.80 -14.51
C ALA A 144 -17.73 -6.83 -13.89
N PHE A 145 -17.79 -5.58 -14.28
CA PHE A 145 -16.92 -4.53 -13.75
C PHE A 145 -17.14 -4.30 -12.24
N LEU A 146 -18.40 -4.14 -11.81
CA LEU A 146 -18.71 -3.95 -10.40
C LEU A 146 -18.33 -5.17 -9.54
N LEU A 147 -18.58 -6.38 -10.07
CA LEU A 147 -18.18 -7.61 -9.40
C LEU A 147 -16.66 -7.75 -9.32
N PHE A 148 -15.93 -7.37 -10.36
CA PHE A 148 -14.47 -7.33 -10.34
C PHE A 148 -13.94 -6.38 -9.25
N ALA A 149 -14.43 -5.14 -9.21
CA ALA A 149 -14.02 -4.16 -8.21
C ALA A 149 -14.31 -4.67 -6.78
N LEU A 150 -15.48 -5.29 -6.57
CA LEU A 150 -15.85 -5.88 -5.29
C LEU A 150 -14.92 -7.06 -4.92
N VAL A 151 -14.67 -7.99 -5.84
CA VAL A 151 -13.81 -9.17 -5.61
C VAL A 151 -12.40 -8.74 -5.29
N HIS A 152 -11.84 -7.76 -6.03
CA HIS A 152 -10.52 -7.23 -5.77
C HIS A 152 -10.40 -6.64 -4.38
N TRP A 153 -11.30 -5.71 -4.02
CA TRP A 153 -11.30 -5.10 -2.70
C TRP A 153 -11.54 -6.11 -1.56
N LEU A 154 -12.34 -7.16 -1.79
CA LEU A 154 -12.51 -8.23 -0.80
C LEU A 154 -11.22 -9.03 -0.59
N CYS A 155 -10.37 -9.19 -1.61
CA CYS A 155 -9.04 -9.80 -1.42
C CYS A 155 -8.21 -8.98 -0.44
N ASP A 156 -8.18 -7.65 -0.59
CA ASP A 156 -7.49 -6.75 0.35
C ASP A 156 -8.08 -6.82 1.75
N LEU A 157 -9.41 -6.72 1.86
CA LEU A 157 -10.11 -6.76 3.14
C LEU A 157 -9.82 -8.04 3.91
N ILE A 158 -9.94 -9.18 3.25
CA ILE A 158 -9.73 -10.50 3.88
C ILE A 158 -8.25 -10.66 4.24
N TRP A 159 -7.34 -10.40 3.31
CA TRP A 159 -5.91 -10.60 3.54
C TRP A 159 -5.36 -9.70 4.65
N LEU A 160 -5.62 -8.41 4.60
CA LEU A 160 -5.13 -7.47 5.61
C LEU A 160 -5.77 -7.76 6.99
N THR A 161 -7.03 -8.19 7.02
CA THR A 161 -7.67 -8.62 8.27
C THR A 161 -6.99 -9.88 8.84
N ILE A 162 -6.73 -10.89 8.00
CA ILE A 162 -6.01 -12.10 8.43
C ILE A 162 -4.63 -11.75 9.00
N LEU A 163 -3.87 -10.91 8.29
CA LEU A 163 -2.55 -10.48 8.73
C LEU A 163 -2.58 -9.77 10.09
N SER A 164 -3.53 -8.84 10.27
CA SER A 164 -3.61 -8.09 11.54
C SER A 164 -4.07 -8.98 12.69
N VAL A 165 -5.03 -9.87 12.46
CA VAL A 165 -5.50 -10.83 13.48
C VAL A 165 -4.39 -11.81 13.84
N ALA A 166 -3.67 -12.36 12.85
CA ALA A 166 -2.54 -13.25 13.08
C ALA A 166 -1.42 -12.56 13.87
N SER A 167 -1.08 -11.31 13.51
CA SER A 167 -0.09 -10.51 14.23
C SER A 167 -0.52 -10.23 15.66
N TYR A 168 -1.80 -9.87 15.88
CA TYR A 168 -2.34 -9.61 17.22
C TYR A 168 -2.23 -10.83 18.13
N HIS A 169 -2.70 -11.99 17.66
CA HIS A 169 -2.65 -13.22 18.45
C HIS A 169 -1.21 -13.70 18.66
N GLY A 170 -0.37 -13.63 17.65
CA GLY A 170 1.04 -13.97 17.76
C GLY A 170 1.75 -13.15 18.85
N THR A 171 1.57 -11.83 18.85
CA THR A 171 2.22 -10.95 19.86
C THR A 171 1.63 -11.12 21.26
N ASN A 172 0.33 -11.38 21.40
CA ASN A 172 -0.30 -11.64 22.71
C ASN A 172 0.12 -12.99 23.30
N ILE A 173 0.28 -14.03 22.48
CA ILE A 173 0.71 -15.37 22.94
C ILE A 173 2.19 -15.34 23.35
N PHE A 174 3.05 -14.71 22.54
CA PHE A 174 4.51 -14.72 22.75
C PHE A 174 5.04 -13.55 23.57
N GLY A 175 4.16 -12.60 23.95
CA GLY A 175 4.46 -11.52 24.88
C GLY A 175 5.21 -10.32 24.30
N PRO A 176 5.62 -9.35 25.18
CA PRO A 176 6.16 -8.05 24.77
C PRO A 176 7.46 -8.12 23.93
N ARG A 177 8.28 -9.15 24.15
CA ARG A 177 9.51 -9.34 23.37
C ARG A 177 9.23 -9.57 21.91
N VAL A 178 8.25 -10.43 21.60
CA VAL A 178 7.86 -10.71 20.19
C VAL A 178 7.21 -9.50 19.55
N GLN A 179 6.36 -8.77 20.31
CA GLN A 179 5.80 -7.50 19.82
C GLN A 179 6.92 -6.51 19.46
N LYS A 180 7.94 -6.37 20.28
CA LYS A 180 9.11 -5.52 20.02
C LYS A 180 9.84 -5.96 18.75
N ILE A 181 10.12 -7.26 18.59
CA ILE A 181 10.77 -7.81 17.41
C ILE A 181 9.94 -7.53 16.14
N VAL A 182 8.62 -7.76 16.19
CA VAL A 182 7.71 -7.48 15.07
C VAL A 182 7.78 -6.01 14.67
N LEU A 183 7.69 -5.09 15.62
CA LEU A 183 7.78 -3.65 15.35
C LEU A 183 9.16 -3.25 14.76
N TRP A 184 10.23 -3.87 15.25
CA TRP A 184 11.57 -3.63 14.71
C TRP A 184 11.71 -4.12 13.26
N VAL A 185 11.28 -5.34 12.99
CA VAL A 185 11.33 -5.92 11.64
C VAL A 185 10.48 -5.10 10.67
N CYS A 186 9.24 -4.74 11.07
CA CYS A 186 8.38 -3.90 10.26
C CYS A 186 8.96 -2.49 10.05
N GLY A 187 9.52 -1.87 11.10
CA GLY A 187 10.15 -0.55 11.01
C GLY A 187 11.34 -0.54 10.05
N ILE A 188 12.22 -1.54 10.14
CA ILE A 188 13.36 -1.71 9.22
C ILE A 188 12.87 -1.94 7.78
N ALA A 189 11.86 -2.79 7.60
CA ALA A 189 11.28 -3.05 6.28
C ALA A 189 10.70 -1.77 5.65
N LEU A 190 9.96 -0.96 6.44
CA LEU A 190 9.41 0.31 5.96
C LEU A 190 10.50 1.32 5.57
N ILE A 191 11.58 1.41 6.36
CA ILE A 191 12.74 2.25 6.02
C ILE A 191 13.38 1.75 4.72
N GLY A 192 13.57 0.43 4.57
CA GLY A 192 14.11 -0.19 3.36
C GLY A 192 13.26 0.13 2.12
N PHE A 193 11.93 -0.01 2.20
CA PHE A 193 11.03 0.39 1.12
C PHE A 193 11.09 1.90 0.86
N GLY A 194 11.16 2.73 1.90
CA GLY A 194 11.30 4.17 1.75
C GLY A 194 12.57 4.56 0.99
N CYS A 195 13.71 3.97 1.35
CA CYS A 195 14.98 4.16 0.64
C CYS A 195 14.89 3.68 -0.83
N TYR A 196 14.27 2.52 -1.06
CA TYR A 196 14.08 1.98 -2.40
C TYR A 196 13.26 2.91 -3.29
N PHE A 197 12.14 3.45 -2.79
CA PHE A 197 11.28 4.36 -3.55
C PHE A 197 11.95 5.71 -3.81
N ILE A 198 12.64 6.29 -2.82
CA ILE A 198 13.40 7.54 -3.00
C ILE A 198 14.54 7.31 -4.01
N GLY A 199 15.27 6.22 -3.90
CA GLY A 199 16.35 5.87 -4.82
C GLY A 199 15.85 5.74 -6.26
N GLY A 200 14.75 5.02 -6.48
CA GLY A 200 14.08 4.90 -7.78
C GLY A 200 13.67 6.26 -8.35
N ALA A 201 13.00 7.09 -7.53
CA ALA A 201 12.57 8.42 -7.93
C ALA A 201 13.76 9.34 -8.33
N ILE A 202 14.86 9.30 -7.58
CA ILE A 202 16.08 10.08 -7.88
C ILE A 202 16.69 9.66 -9.22
N LEU A 203 16.68 8.38 -9.56
CA LEU A 203 17.21 7.88 -10.83
C LEU A 203 16.36 8.32 -12.04
N LEU A 204 15.07 8.58 -11.86
CA LEU A 204 14.17 9.09 -12.90
C LEU A 204 14.32 10.61 -13.13
N VAL A 205 14.96 11.34 -12.21
CA VAL A 205 15.15 12.79 -12.36
C VAL A 205 16.07 13.07 -13.56
N PRO A 206 15.65 13.91 -14.53
CA PRO A 206 16.49 14.23 -15.71
C PRO A 206 17.59 15.24 -15.37
N TRP A 207 18.57 14.82 -14.55
CA TRP A 207 19.68 15.63 -14.05
C TRP A 207 20.36 16.51 -15.11
N PRO A 208 20.64 16.02 -16.35
CA PRO A 208 21.31 16.85 -17.37
C PRO A 208 20.46 18.03 -17.83
N ARG A 209 19.11 17.96 -17.74
CA ARG A 209 18.23 19.09 -18.08
C ARG A 209 18.14 20.08 -16.94
N LEU A 210 18.06 19.61 -15.69
CA LEU A 210 18.03 20.45 -14.48
C LEU A 210 19.34 21.24 -14.30
N LEU A 211 20.47 20.59 -14.46
CA LEU A 211 21.79 21.24 -14.34
C LEU A 211 21.95 22.32 -15.41
N ARG A 212 21.54 22.07 -16.66
CA ARG A 212 21.59 23.10 -17.72
C ARG A 212 20.71 24.31 -17.46
N TRP A 213 19.57 24.12 -16.76
CA TRP A 213 18.69 25.24 -16.39
C TRP A 213 19.31 26.08 -15.27
N LEU A 214 19.92 25.45 -14.25
CA LEU A 214 20.59 26.13 -13.14
C LEU A 214 21.83 26.92 -13.56
N TRP A 215 22.53 26.49 -14.65
CA TRP A 215 23.70 27.21 -15.16
C TRP A 215 23.35 28.29 -16.18
N ARG A 216 22.06 28.48 -16.50
CA ARG A 216 21.58 29.54 -17.40
C ARG A 216 20.86 30.68 -16.68
N SER A 217 20.61 30.55 -15.40
CA SER A 217 20.07 31.58 -14.50
C SER A 217 21.19 32.28 -13.73
#